data_1db21588e6d701a6046db1d593bae6a1
#
_entry.id   1db21588e6d701a6046db1d593bae6a1
#
_cell.length_a   1.000
_cell.length_b   1.000
_cell.length_c   1.000
_cell.angle_alpha   90.00
_cell.angle_beta   90.00
_cell.angle_gamma   90.00
#
_symmetry.space_group_name_H-M   'P 1'
#
loop_
_entity.id
_entity.type
_entity.pdbx_description
1 polymer ?
#
loop_
_entity_poly.entity_id
_entity_poly.type
_entity_poly.pdbx_seq_one_letter_code
_entity_poly.pdbx_strand_id
1 'polypeptide(L)'
;MGGGSICDNGSTVQINFTYNGLIPWDLEFINESDTFFENNIQTQSYSYFTSQSGKYELLSVMDQNNCIANLSGSAIVEVNQNPTAVLNWDEYLLYIGDTLFLQLNEDYSTYEWYDQNDELISNNSILSVYQAGEYYVYVVDENGCSDQSDLSIINVVPRSELFVPNSFTPNSDRHNELFIIHAQNIRYFNMKIFDRWGDVLFESDDIEKHWDGTFNGDKVVEDKYLYVIDILGEDNVPFSKSGIINLIY
;
A
#
# COMPACT_ATOMS: atom_id res chain seq x y z
N MET A 1 -7.99 -42.17 14.41
CA MET A 1 -8.11 -41.28 13.25
C MET A 1 -7.61 -39.90 13.65
N GLY A 2 -6.96 -39.18 12.73
CA GLY A 2 -6.52 -37.81 12.92
C GLY A 2 -7.56 -36.81 12.44
N GLY A 3 -7.12 -35.71 11.91
CA GLY A 3 -7.92 -34.61 11.43
C GLY A 3 -7.22 -33.31 11.85
N GLY A 4 -7.75 -32.19 11.50
CA GLY A 4 -7.18 -30.90 11.86
C GLY A 4 -7.68 -29.77 10.97
N SER A 5 -7.20 -28.58 11.28
CA SER A 5 -7.47 -27.37 10.54
C SER A 5 -6.27 -27.02 9.67
N ILE A 6 -6.49 -26.65 8.43
CA ILE A 6 -5.48 -26.21 7.44
C ILE A 6 -5.95 -24.94 6.75
N CYS A 7 -5.01 -24.25 6.11
CA CYS A 7 -5.31 -23.09 5.28
C CYS A 7 -5.51 -23.49 3.82
N ASP A 8 -6.29 -22.71 3.08
CA ASP A 8 -6.52 -22.87 1.64
C ASP A 8 -5.32 -22.35 0.81
N ASN A 9 -4.15 -22.94 1.10
CA ASN A 9 -2.86 -22.62 0.44
C ASN A 9 -2.19 -23.85 -0.17
N GLY A 10 -2.96 -24.95 -0.34
CA GLY A 10 -2.45 -26.25 -0.81
C GLY A 10 -1.85 -27.13 0.29
N SER A 11 -1.92 -26.70 1.56
CA SER A 11 -1.54 -27.55 2.71
C SER A 11 -2.42 -28.80 2.78
N THR A 12 -1.85 -29.86 3.35
CA THR A 12 -2.58 -31.12 3.57
C THR A 12 -2.53 -31.54 5.04
N VAL A 13 -3.58 -32.20 5.48
CA VAL A 13 -3.63 -32.85 6.78
C VAL A 13 -3.57 -34.37 6.61
N GLN A 14 -2.95 -35.05 7.59
CA GLN A 14 -2.82 -36.49 7.58
C GLN A 14 -3.93 -37.14 8.41
N ILE A 15 -4.65 -38.07 7.78
CA ILE A 15 -5.62 -38.93 8.43
C ILE A 15 -5.01 -40.34 8.56
N ASN A 16 -4.94 -40.86 9.79
CA ASN A 16 -4.32 -42.14 10.06
C ASN A 16 -5.40 -43.18 10.37
N PHE A 17 -5.37 -44.28 9.64
CA PHE A 17 -6.17 -45.48 9.87
C PHE A 17 -5.26 -46.54 10.48
N THR A 18 -5.74 -47.24 11.54
CA THR A 18 -5.03 -48.32 12.19
C THR A 18 -5.90 -49.58 12.23
N TYR A 19 -5.29 -50.71 12.01
CA TYR A 19 -5.95 -52.01 11.96
C TYR A 19 -5.18 -53.04 12.82
N ASN A 20 -5.93 -53.77 13.66
CA ASN A 20 -5.38 -54.80 14.56
C ASN A 20 -5.78 -56.21 14.12
N GLY A 21 -5.61 -56.51 12.83
CA GLY A 21 -5.93 -57.79 12.26
C GLY A 21 -4.82 -58.36 11.38
N LEU A 22 -5.14 -59.32 10.54
CA LEU A 22 -4.20 -59.91 9.60
C LEU A 22 -3.96 -58.99 8.38
N ILE A 23 -2.73 -58.86 7.98
CA ILE A 23 -2.36 -58.15 6.73
C ILE A 23 -2.25 -59.19 5.58
N PRO A 24 -2.52 -58.78 4.32
CA PRO A 24 -3.01 -57.45 3.91
C PRO A 24 -4.49 -57.24 4.28
N TRP A 25 -4.87 -55.96 4.27
CA TRP A 25 -6.24 -55.50 4.49
C TRP A 25 -6.66 -54.46 3.47
N ASP A 26 -7.95 -54.38 3.26
CA ASP A 26 -8.58 -53.40 2.36
C ASP A 26 -9.39 -52.43 3.20
N LEU A 27 -9.37 -51.17 2.76
CA LEU A 27 -9.96 -50.02 3.44
C LEU A 27 -10.93 -49.29 2.50
N GLU A 28 -12.12 -49.04 2.98
CA GLU A 28 -13.10 -48.16 2.36
C GLU A 28 -13.49 -47.08 3.37
N PHE A 29 -13.41 -45.84 2.96
CA PHE A 29 -13.80 -44.68 3.77
C PHE A 29 -14.46 -43.60 2.91
N ILE A 30 -15.23 -42.72 3.53
CA ILE A 30 -16.03 -41.69 2.89
C ILE A 30 -15.69 -40.32 3.47
N ASN A 31 -15.69 -39.30 2.58
CA ASN A 31 -15.78 -37.90 2.94
C ASN A 31 -17.06 -37.34 2.34
N GLU A 32 -18.11 -37.17 3.18
CA GLU A 32 -19.43 -36.70 2.77
C GLU A 32 -20.01 -37.51 1.59
N SER A 33 -19.73 -37.11 0.34
CA SER A 33 -20.23 -37.74 -0.90
C SER A 33 -19.21 -38.61 -1.62
N ASP A 34 -17.90 -38.43 -1.33
CA ASP A 34 -16.84 -39.12 -2.04
C ASP A 34 -16.39 -40.36 -1.28
N THR A 35 -16.33 -41.49 -1.99
CA THR A 35 -15.88 -42.77 -1.40
C THR A 35 -14.48 -43.08 -1.94
N PHE A 36 -13.59 -43.48 -1.04
CA PHE A 36 -12.21 -43.80 -1.27
C PHE A 36 -11.93 -45.26 -0.98
N PHE A 37 -11.10 -45.88 -1.78
CA PHE A 37 -10.73 -47.29 -1.67
C PHE A 37 -9.22 -47.45 -1.68
N GLU A 38 -8.70 -48.17 -0.69
CA GLU A 38 -7.31 -48.58 -0.62
C GLU A 38 -7.24 -50.10 -0.41
N ASN A 39 -6.50 -50.77 -1.27
CA ASN A 39 -6.48 -52.22 -1.26
C ASN A 39 -5.04 -52.74 -1.01
N ASN A 40 -4.98 -53.96 -0.43
CA ASN A 40 -3.76 -54.69 -0.21
C ASN A 40 -2.74 -53.92 0.66
N ILE A 41 -3.21 -53.32 1.74
CA ILE A 41 -2.37 -52.60 2.70
C ILE A 41 -1.58 -53.61 3.51
N GLN A 42 -0.25 -53.54 3.41
CA GLN A 42 0.74 -54.49 3.98
C GLN A 42 1.24 -54.09 5.39
N THR A 43 0.71 -53.00 5.94
CA THR A 43 1.10 -52.46 7.26
C THR A 43 -0.11 -52.37 8.18
N GLN A 44 0.10 -52.31 9.50
CA GLN A 44 -0.96 -52.12 10.48
C GLN A 44 -1.57 -50.72 10.51
N SER A 45 -1.04 -49.81 9.68
CA SER A 45 -1.56 -48.44 9.53
C SER A 45 -1.51 -48.00 8.11
N TYR A 46 -2.43 -47.09 7.72
CA TYR A 46 -2.47 -46.41 6.46
C TYR A 46 -2.65 -44.90 6.71
N SER A 47 -1.91 -44.07 5.98
CA SER A 47 -1.99 -42.62 6.08
C SER A 47 -2.52 -42.02 4.79
N TYR A 48 -3.59 -41.31 4.89
CA TYR A 48 -4.21 -40.56 3.81
C TYR A 48 -3.95 -39.04 4.01
N PHE A 49 -3.48 -38.37 2.96
CA PHE A 49 -3.23 -36.93 2.98
C PHE A 49 -4.28 -36.22 2.15
N THR A 50 -4.91 -35.21 2.72
CA THR A 50 -5.98 -34.48 2.05
C THR A 50 -5.95 -32.99 2.33
N SER A 51 -6.36 -32.18 1.35
CA SER A 51 -6.68 -30.77 1.47
C SER A 51 -8.19 -30.50 1.40
N GLN A 52 -9.02 -31.55 1.32
CA GLN A 52 -10.47 -31.39 1.25
C GLN A 52 -11.07 -31.34 2.64
N SER A 53 -11.90 -30.33 2.90
CA SER A 53 -12.70 -30.23 4.13
C SER A 53 -13.75 -31.34 4.18
N GLY A 54 -14.14 -31.70 5.38
CA GLY A 54 -15.22 -32.62 5.60
C GLY A 54 -14.97 -33.62 6.74
N LYS A 55 -15.98 -34.47 6.98
CA LYS A 55 -15.93 -35.55 7.95
C LYS A 55 -15.55 -36.84 7.24
N TYR A 56 -14.43 -37.44 7.64
CA TYR A 56 -13.97 -38.73 7.14
C TYR A 56 -14.38 -39.85 8.07
N GLU A 57 -15.09 -40.83 7.54
CA GLU A 57 -15.61 -41.98 8.28
C GLU A 57 -15.28 -43.28 7.58
N LEU A 58 -14.99 -44.33 8.36
CA LEU A 58 -14.78 -45.67 7.86
C LEU A 58 -16.11 -46.26 7.39
N LEU A 59 -16.14 -46.84 6.18
CA LEU A 59 -17.26 -47.63 5.68
C LEU A 59 -17.00 -49.10 5.80
N SER A 60 -15.80 -49.57 5.44
CA SER A 60 -15.46 -50.99 5.49
C SER A 60 -13.96 -51.16 5.74
N VAL A 61 -13.60 -52.17 6.54
CA VAL A 61 -12.23 -52.68 6.65
C VAL A 61 -12.31 -54.20 6.63
N MET A 62 -11.58 -54.82 5.70
CA MET A 62 -11.64 -56.26 5.49
C MET A 62 -10.21 -56.85 5.36
N ASP A 63 -9.94 -57.95 6.06
CA ASP A 63 -8.65 -58.63 5.95
C ASP A 63 -8.60 -59.67 4.80
N GLN A 64 -7.42 -60.26 4.59
CA GLN A 64 -7.21 -61.28 3.56
C GLN A 64 -8.15 -62.52 3.66
N ASN A 65 -8.73 -62.77 4.82
CA ASN A 65 -9.68 -63.84 5.05
C ASN A 65 -11.15 -63.41 4.91
N ASN A 66 -11.42 -62.23 4.40
CA ASN A 66 -12.73 -61.58 4.30
C ASN A 66 -13.40 -61.36 5.67
N CYS A 67 -12.63 -61.21 6.73
CA CYS A 67 -13.18 -60.82 8.03
C CYS A 67 -13.36 -59.32 8.06
N ILE A 68 -14.61 -58.91 8.40
CA ILE A 68 -14.96 -57.48 8.49
C ILE A 68 -14.65 -56.99 9.91
N ALA A 69 -13.95 -55.83 10.01
CA ALA A 69 -13.58 -55.22 11.27
C ALA A 69 -14.74 -54.47 11.92
N ASN A 70 -14.71 -54.35 13.27
CA ASN A 70 -15.52 -53.36 13.97
C ASN A 70 -14.90 -51.95 13.76
N LEU A 71 -15.68 -51.07 13.16
CA LEU A 71 -15.26 -49.72 12.80
C LEU A 71 -15.49 -48.76 13.96
N SER A 72 -14.55 -47.84 14.17
CA SER A 72 -14.70 -46.78 15.15
C SER A 72 -13.88 -45.54 14.80
N GLY A 73 -14.35 -44.36 15.21
CA GLY A 73 -13.69 -43.09 15.03
C GLY A 73 -14.06 -42.39 13.74
N SER A 74 -13.85 -41.09 13.71
CA SER A 74 -13.95 -40.21 12.55
C SER A 74 -12.85 -39.17 12.63
N ALA A 75 -12.54 -38.57 11.49
CA ALA A 75 -11.62 -37.39 11.41
C ALA A 75 -12.40 -36.23 10.82
N ILE A 76 -12.16 -35.02 11.33
CA ILE A 76 -12.70 -33.79 10.76
C ILE A 76 -11.57 -33.00 10.20
N VAL A 77 -11.71 -32.56 8.97
CA VAL A 77 -10.78 -31.65 8.28
C VAL A 77 -11.49 -30.34 8.03
N GLU A 78 -10.94 -29.25 8.56
CA GLU A 78 -11.40 -27.90 8.34
C GLU A 78 -10.42 -27.16 7.44
N VAL A 79 -10.92 -26.49 6.41
CA VAL A 79 -10.10 -25.64 5.51
C VAL A 79 -10.51 -24.19 5.73
N ASN A 80 -9.62 -23.42 6.30
CA ASN A 80 -9.81 -22.00 6.51
C ASN A 80 -9.37 -21.24 5.25
N GLN A 81 -10.14 -20.23 4.89
CA GLN A 81 -9.75 -19.30 3.81
C GLN A 81 -8.50 -18.53 4.24
N ASN A 82 -7.60 -18.30 3.30
CA ASN A 82 -6.47 -17.39 3.55
C ASN A 82 -7.00 -15.96 3.72
N PRO A 83 -6.40 -15.17 4.61
CA PRO A 83 -6.70 -13.74 4.67
C PRO A 83 -6.31 -13.04 3.38
N THR A 84 -6.80 -11.81 3.19
CA THR A 84 -6.45 -10.96 2.05
C THR A 84 -5.86 -9.65 2.57
N ALA A 85 -4.53 -9.52 2.52
CA ALA A 85 -3.82 -8.36 3.02
C ALA A 85 -3.85 -7.22 1.99
N VAL A 86 -4.76 -6.24 2.16
CA VAL A 86 -4.90 -5.08 1.29
C VAL A 86 -4.52 -3.81 2.04
N LEU A 87 -3.47 -3.13 1.54
CA LEU A 87 -3.03 -1.85 2.07
C LEU A 87 -3.98 -0.71 1.66
N ASN A 88 -4.05 0.31 2.50
CA ASN A 88 -4.83 1.53 2.23
C ASN A 88 -4.23 2.40 1.11
N TRP A 89 -2.96 2.19 0.75
CA TRP A 89 -2.25 2.92 -0.31
C TRP A 89 -1.32 1.99 -1.10
N ASP A 90 -1.46 1.99 -2.41
CA ASP A 90 -0.55 1.28 -3.33
C ASP A 90 0.64 2.18 -3.69
N GLU A 91 0.36 3.47 -3.93
CA GLU A 91 1.36 4.52 -4.16
C GLU A 91 0.93 5.81 -3.46
N TYR A 92 1.89 6.51 -2.85
CA TYR A 92 1.63 7.78 -2.17
C TYR A 92 2.78 8.76 -2.32
N LEU A 93 2.42 10.04 -2.52
CA LEU A 93 3.37 11.15 -2.51
C LEU A 93 3.32 11.82 -1.13
N LEU A 94 4.40 11.67 -0.37
CA LEU A 94 4.56 12.22 0.97
C LEU A 94 5.43 13.48 0.90
N TYR A 95 5.09 14.51 1.63
CA TYR A 95 5.94 15.68 1.75
C TYR A 95 6.98 15.52 2.87
N ILE A 96 8.18 16.09 2.67
CA ILE A 96 9.23 16.12 3.70
C ILE A 96 8.66 16.73 4.99
N GLY A 97 8.82 16.00 6.09
CA GLY A 97 8.34 16.39 7.43
C GLY A 97 6.95 15.84 7.79
N ASP A 98 6.21 15.29 6.83
CA ASP A 98 4.95 14.62 7.09
C ASP A 98 5.17 13.13 7.45
N THR A 99 4.16 12.50 8.00
CA THR A 99 4.13 11.07 8.31
C THR A 99 2.89 10.44 7.68
N LEU A 100 3.09 9.36 6.95
CA LEU A 100 2.02 8.52 6.41
C LEU A 100 1.80 7.32 7.33
N PHE A 101 0.55 6.92 7.50
CA PHE A 101 0.18 5.70 8.21
C PHE A 101 -0.30 4.65 7.20
N LEU A 102 0.49 3.58 7.06
CA LEU A 102 0.09 2.39 6.31
C LEU A 102 -0.63 1.44 7.26
N GLN A 103 -1.78 0.96 6.81
CA GLN A 103 -2.62 0.03 7.57
C GLN A 103 -3.42 -0.84 6.60
N LEU A 104 -3.89 -1.95 7.10
CA LEU A 104 -4.79 -2.85 6.40
C LEU A 104 -6.26 -2.50 6.67
N ASN A 105 -7.13 -2.94 5.78
CA ASN A 105 -8.58 -2.70 5.90
C ASN A 105 -9.25 -3.61 6.95
N GLU A 106 -8.56 -4.69 7.35
CA GLU A 106 -9.02 -5.67 8.33
C GLU A 106 -7.97 -5.89 9.42
N ASP A 107 -8.40 -6.40 10.57
CA ASP A 107 -7.52 -6.73 11.69
C ASP A 107 -7.05 -8.19 11.61
N TYR A 108 -5.78 -8.39 11.99
CA TYR A 108 -5.12 -9.70 12.01
C TYR A 108 -4.49 -9.98 13.37
N SER A 109 -4.16 -11.25 13.63
CA SER A 109 -3.53 -11.67 14.89
C SER A 109 -2.08 -11.20 14.99
N THR A 110 -1.35 -11.20 13.87
CA THR A 110 0.03 -10.72 13.81
C THR A 110 0.29 -9.92 12.56
N TYR A 111 1.27 -9.02 12.66
CA TYR A 111 1.75 -8.16 11.59
C TYR A 111 3.28 -8.17 11.58
N GLU A 112 3.87 -8.28 10.40
CA GLU A 112 5.30 -8.12 10.16
C GLU A 112 5.49 -7.22 8.95
N TRP A 113 5.96 -5.99 9.19
CA TRP A 113 6.22 -4.99 8.15
C TRP A 113 7.65 -5.05 7.68
N TYR A 114 7.84 -5.02 6.39
CA TYR A 114 9.13 -5.10 5.73
C TYR A 114 9.34 -3.92 4.79
N ASP A 115 10.61 -3.55 4.63
CA ASP A 115 11.06 -2.58 3.62
C ASP A 115 11.49 -3.30 2.31
N GLN A 116 11.94 -2.51 1.35
CA GLN A 116 12.43 -2.96 0.04
C GLN A 116 13.65 -3.90 0.09
N ASN A 117 14.31 -4.05 1.24
CA ASN A 117 15.47 -4.92 1.43
C ASN A 117 15.08 -6.20 2.18
N ASP A 118 13.79 -6.46 2.37
CA ASP A 118 13.25 -7.54 3.20
C ASP A 118 13.69 -7.43 4.67
N GLU A 119 13.95 -6.21 5.16
CA GLU A 119 14.26 -5.96 6.56
C GLU A 119 12.97 -5.75 7.36
N LEU A 120 12.81 -6.51 8.46
CA LEU A 120 11.67 -6.36 9.38
C LEU A 120 11.79 -5.03 10.13
N ILE A 121 10.82 -4.13 9.91
CA ILE A 121 10.83 -2.76 10.46
C ILE A 121 9.79 -2.52 11.56
N SER A 122 8.70 -3.32 11.61
CA SER A 122 7.66 -3.19 12.63
C SER A 122 6.79 -4.43 12.75
N ASN A 123 6.22 -4.65 13.95
CA ASN A 123 5.20 -5.67 14.22
C ASN A 123 3.86 -5.05 14.68
N ASN A 124 3.68 -3.75 14.53
CA ASN A 124 2.45 -3.07 14.89
C ASN A 124 1.39 -3.21 13.79
N SER A 125 0.12 -3.06 14.13
CA SER A 125 -0.98 -3.07 13.15
C SER A 125 -0.93 -1.89 12.17
N ILE A 126 -0.25 -0.80 12.54
CA ILE A 126 -0.05 0.40 11.72
C ILE A 126 1.45 0.68 11.62
N LEU A 127 1.92 0.92 10.40
CA LEU A 127 3.28 1.38 10.13
C LEU A 127 3.29 2.91 9.91
N SER A 128 4.15 3.61 10.64
CA SER A 128 4.41 5.05 10.43
C SER A 128 5.57 5.22 9.46
N VAL A 129 5.31 5.80 8.29
CA VAL A 129 6.29 6.01 7.22
C VAL A 129 6.59 7.50 7.07
N TYR A 130 7.88 7.86 7.01
CA TYR A 130 8.38 9.23 6.81
C TYR A 130 9.55 9.29 5.82
N GLN A 131 9.88 8.16 5.19
CA GLN A 131 10.95 8.04 4.21
C GLN A 131 10.41 7.41 2.92
N ALA A 132 11.06 7.75 1.80
CA ALA A 132 10.79 7.09 0.53
C ALA A 132 11.22 5.63 0.59
N GLY A 133 10.45 4.76 -0.05
CA GLY A 133 10.72 3.33 -0.09
C GLY A 133 9.51 2.51 -0.55
N GLU A 134 9.71 1.21 -0.61
CA GLU A 134 8.67 0.24 -0.87
C GLU A 134 8.43 -0.56 0.41
N TYR A 135 7.17 -0.70 0.79
CA TYR A 135 6.77 -1.33 2.03
C TYR A 135 5.70 -2.38 1.77
N TYR A 136 5.77 -3.49 2.49
CA TYR A 136 4.74 -4.50 2.50
C TYR A 136 4.55 -5.08 3.90
N VAL A 137 3.46 -5.81 4.10
CA VAL A 137 3.15 -6.46 5.37
C VAL A 137 2.79 -7.92 5.16
N TYR A 138 3.35 -8.77 5.99
CA TYR A 138 2.94 -10.15 6.17
C TYR A 138 2.02 -10.25 7.38
N VAL A 139 0.90 -10.96 7.24
CA VAL A 139 -0.12 -11.10 8.29
C VAL A 139 -0.47 -12.54 8.55
N VAL A 140 -0.92 -12.82 9.77
CA VAL A 140 -1.50 -14.11 10.16
C VAL A 140 -2.83 -13.84 10.85
N ASP A 141 -3.87 -14.58 10.46
CA ASP A 141 -5.20 -14.50 11.06
C ASP A 141 -5.33 -15.33 12.37
N GLU A 142 -6.51 -15.40 12.96
CA GLU A 142 -6.78 -16.16 14.17
C GLU A 142 -6.71 -17.68 13.96
N ASN A 143 -6.82 -18.15 12.72
CA ASN A 143 -6.74 -19.56 12.35
C ASN A 143 -5.30 -20.00 12.02
N GLY A 144 -4.35 -19.09 12.05
CA GLY A 144 -2.96 -19.32 11.67
C GLY A 144 -2.72 -19.27 10.15
N CYS A 145 -3.68 -18.81 9.36
CA CYS A 145 -3.52 -18.62 7.92
C CYS A 145 -2.89 -17.26 7.63
N SER A 146 -2.05 -17.23 6.61
CA SER A 146 -1.22 -16.06 6.32
C SER A 146 -1.41 -15.53 4.91
N ASP A 147 -1.12 -14.25 4.75
CA ASP A 147 -1.04 -13.58 3.47
C ASP A 147 -0.01 -12.45 3.52
N GLN A 148 0.44 -12.01 2.35
CA GLN A 148 1.33 -10.89 2.18
C GLN A 148 0.67 -9.85 1.27
N SER A 149 0.72 -8.59 1.67
CA SER A 149 0.20 -7.51 0.84
C SER A 149 1.04 -7.29 -0.42
N ASP A 150 0.46 -6.62 -1.41
CA ASP A 150 1.22 -5.97 -2.46
C ASP A 150 2.13 -4.89 -1.87
N LEU A 151 3.10 -4.42 -2.67
CA LEU A 151 4.00 -3.33 -2.30
C LEU A 151 3.26 -2.00 -2.28
N SER A 152 3.53 -1.18 -1.27
CA SER A 152 3.16 0.23 -1.22
C SER A 152 4.39 1.08 -1.51
N ILE A 153 4.34 1.89 -2.58
CA ILE A 153 5.45 2.73 -3.04
C ILE A 153 5.27 4.15 -2.50
N ILE A 154 6.19 4.59 -1.65
CA ILE A 154 6.15 5.91 -1.03
C ILE A 154 7.26 6.78 -1.63
N ASN A 155 6.85 7.86 -2.30
CA ASN A 155 7.74 8.89 -2.81
C ASN A 155 7.73 10.09 -1.85
N VAL A 156 8.91 10.61 -1.49
CA VAL A 156 9.03 11.76 -0.59
C VAL A 156 9.62 12.94 -1.35
N VAL A 157 8.90 14.05 -1.35
CA VAL A 157 9.27 15.28 -2.07
C VAL A 157 9.16 16.51 -1.16
N PRO A 158 9.95 17.57 -1.42
CA PRO A 158 9.78 18.83 -0.71
C PRO A 158 8.49 19.53 -1.15
N ARG A 159 7.88 20.32 -0.24
CA ARG A 159 6.76 21.21 -0.59
C ARG A 159 7.23 22.36 -1.45
N SER A 160 6.45 22.70 -2.46
CA SER A 160 6.66 23.93 -3.22
C SER A 160 6.20 25.13 -2.40
N GLU A 161 7.01 26.15 -2.33
CA GLU A 161 6.72 27.39 -1.60
C GLU A 161 6.81 28.59 -2.53
N LEU A 162 5.88 29.53 -2.37
CA LEU A 162 5.83 30.77 -3.12
C LEU A 162 5.49 31.93 -2.19
N PHE A 163 6.45 32.83 -2.00
CA PHE A 163 6.26 34.11 -1.33
C PHE A 163 6.22 35.24 -2.35
N VAL A 164 5.15 36.04 -2.33
CA VAL A 164 4.93 37.17 -3.20
C VAL A 164 4.70 38.41 -2.34
N PRO A 165 5.54 39.45 -2.44
CA PRO A 165 5.33 40.70 -1.72
C PRO A 165 4.08 41.42 -2.22
N ASN A 166 3.51 42.28 -1.42
CA ASN A 166 2.32 43.06 -1.77
C ASN A 166 2.62 44.50 -2.19
N SER A 167 3.89 44.91 -2.13
CA SER A 167 4.34 46.23 -2.51
C SER A 167 5.84 46.26 -2.81
N PHE A 168 6.29 47.24 -3.60
CA PHE A 168 7.69 47.58 -3.77
C PHE A 168 7.82 49.08 -4.11
N THR A 169 9.04 49.63 -3.99
CA THR A 169 9.28 51.07 -4.01
C THR A 169 10.49 51.41 -4.89
N PRO A 170 10.34 51.47 -6.25
CA PRO A 170 11.46 51.75 -7.15
C PRO A 170 11.77 53.25 -7.17
N ASN A 171 12.23 53.80 -6.04
CA ASN A 171 12.50 55.22 -5.81
C ASN A 171 13.99 55.58 -5.81
N SER A 172 14.88 54.62 -6.11
CA SER A 172 16.33 54.72 -6.18
C SER A 172 17.05 54.94 -4.83
N ASP A 173 16.40 54.52 -3.72
CA ASP A 173 16.97 54.52 -2.38
C ASP A 173 17.76 53.22 -2.03
N ARG A 174 17.80 52.27 -2.96
CA ARG A 174 18.41 50.94 -2.89
C ARG A 174 17.67 49.91 -2.03
N HIS A 175 16.41 50.19 -1.67
CA HIS A 175 15.58 49.28 -0.92
C HIS A 175 14.29 49.03 -1.69
N ASN A 176 13.93 47.75 -1.86
CA ASN A 176 12.68 47.33 -2.53
C ASN A 176 12.50 47.91 -3.95
N GLU A 177 13.60 48.11 -4.67
CA GLU A 177 13.61 48.66 -6.02
C GLU A 177 13.00 47.74 -7.07
N LEU A 178 12.90 46.45 -6.74
CA LEU A 178 12.40 45.41 -7.64
C LEU A 178 11.26 44.62 -6.96
N PHE A 179 10.33 44.20 -7.74
CA PHE A 179 9.30 43.26 -7.30
C PHE A 179 9.88 41.85 -7.31
N ILE A 180 10.43 41.43 -6.14
CA ILE A 180 11.15 40.17 -5.98
C ILE A 180 10.23 39.11 -5.44
N ILE A 181 10.11 37.99 -6.17
CA ILE A 181 9.38 36.82 -5.75
C ILE A 181 10.39 35.79 -5.24
N HIS A 182 10.06 35.11 -4.17
CA HIS A 182 10.82 33.99 -3.67
C HIS A 182 9.99 32.70 -3.83
N ALA A 183 10.59 31.71 -4.47
CA ALA A 183 10.01 30.37 -4.56
C ALA A 183 11.06 29.31 -4.29
N GLN A 184 10.63 28.15 -3.77
CA GLN A 184 11.46 26.99 -3.53
C GLN A 184 10.76 25.73 -4.07
N ASN A 185 11.59 24.75 -4.45
CA ASN A 185 11.12 23.43 -4.90
C ASN A 185 10.17 23.51 -6.10
N ILE A 186 10.47 24.38 -7.06
CA ILE A 186 9.69 24.57 -8.28
C ILE A 186 10.49 24.13 -9.52
N ARG A 187 9.79 23.58 -10.52
CA ARG A 187 10.34 23.14 -11.81
C ARG A 187 9.99 24.09 -12.96
N TYR A 188 8.89 24.79 -12.83
CA TYR A 188 8.41 25.74 -13.80
C TYR A 188 7.85 26.98 -13.10
N PHE A 189 8.07 28.14 -13.71
CA PHE A 189 7.58 29.45 -13.26
C PHE A 189 7.16 30.26 -14.48
N ASN A 190 6.01 30.94 -14.38
CA ASN A 190 5.63 32.00 -15.30
C ASN A 190 4.90 33.08 -14.51
N MET A 191 5.28 34.32 -14.68
CA MET A 191 4.68 35.48 -14.06
C MET A 191 4.25 36.49 -15.10
N LYS A 192 3.02 37.04 -14.93
CA LYS A 192 2.53 38.18 -15.69
C LYS A 192 2.05 39.25 -14.72
N ILE A 193 2.33 40.51 -15.07
CA ILE A 193 1.84 41.68 -14.35
C ILE A 193 1.03 42.52 -15.34
N PHE A 194 -0.16 42.92 -14.88
CA PHE A 194 -1.17 43.62 -15.69
C PHE A 194 -1.49 44.96 -15.07
N ASP A 195 -1.81 45.91 -15.95
CA ASP A 195 -2.43 47.15 -15.53
C ASP A 195 -3.96 46.96 -15.21
N ARG A 196 -4.62 48.04 -14.84
CA ARG A 196 -6.07 48.07 -14.55
C ARG A 196 -6.95 47.77 -15.77
N TRP A 197 -6.40 47.86 -17.00
CA TRP A 197 -7.13 47.64 -18.25
C TRP A 197 -6.94 46.19 -18.74
N GLY A 198 -6.03 45.43 -18.11
CA GLY A 198 -5.71 44.07 -18.46
C GLY A 198 -4.56 43.93 -19.46
N ASP A 199 -3.87 45.05 -19.74
CA ASP A 199 -2.66 45.01 -20.61
C ASP A 199 -1.50 44.45 -19.83
N VAL A 200 -0.69 43.57 -20.48
CA VAL A 200 0.51 42.96 -19.87
C VAL A 200 1.63 43.98 -19.87
N LEU A 201 2.10 44.37 -18.69
CA LEU A 201 3.23 45.28 -18.50
C LEU A 201 4.57 44.53 -18.35
N PHE A 202 4.52 43.32 -17.77
CA PHE A 202 5.69 42.51 -17.54
C PHE A 202 5.34 41.03 -17.65
N GLU A 203 6.23 40.25 -18.26
CA GLU A 203 6.12 38.78 -18.31
C GLU A 203 7.51 38.16 -18.18
N SER A 204 7.62 37.09 -17.40
CA SER A 204 8.84 36.31 -17.25
C SER A 204 8.56 34.85 -16.92
N ASP A 205 9.32 33.95 -17.51
CA ASP A 205 9.46 32.53 -17.17
C ASP A 205 10.72 32.24 -16.33
N ASP A 206 11.49 33.30 -16.03
CA ASP A 206 12.67 33.25 -15.18
C ASP A 206 12.38 33.96 -13.85
N ILE A 207 12.50 33.24 -12.74
CA ILE A 207 12.22 33.75 -11.39
C ILE A 207 13.23 34.85 -10.97
N GLU A 208 14.46 34.82 -11.52
CA GLU A 208 15.48 35.81 -11.22
C GLU A 208 15.25 37.11 -12.00
N LYS A 209 14.32 37.13 -12.94
CA LYS A 209 13.96 38.33 -13.68
C LYS A 209 12.79 39.03 -13.00
N HIS A 210 13.10 40.13 -12.33
CA HIS A 210 12.17 40.91 -11.53
C HIS A 210 11.65 42.14 -12.28
N TRP A 211 10.42 42.58 -11.95
CA TRP A 211 9.84 43.80 -12.44
C TRP A 211 10.37 45.01 -11.66
N ASP A 212 10.85 46.03 -12.36
CA ASP A 212 11.41 47.27 -11.83
C ASP A 212 10.42 48.45 -11.83
N GLY A 213 9.15 48.22 -12.15
CA GLY A 213 8.13 49.29 -12.24
C GLY A 213 8.17 50.05 -13.54
N THR A 214 8.85 49.51 -14.57
CA THR A 214 8.85 50.14 -15.90
C THR A 214 8.07 49.35 -16.93
N PHE A 215 7.60 50.05 -17.98
CA PHE A 215 7.04 49.47 -19.18
C PHE A 215 7.64 50.16 -20.40
N ASN A 216 8.26 49.41 -21.32
CA ASN A 216 8.97 49.94 -22.47
C ASN A 216 10.08 50.98 -22.12
N GLY A 217 10.65 50.89 -20.91
CA GLY A 217 11.71 51.78 -20.42
C GLY A 217 11.20 53.04 -19.68
N ASP A 218 9.92 53.30 -19.66
CA ASP A 218 9.29 54.37 -18.92
C ASP A 218 8.70 53.90 -17.60
N LYS A 219 8.84 54.73 -16.54
CA LYS A 219 8.20 54.45 -15.24
C LYS A 219 6.66 54.44 -15.38
N VAL A 220 6.03 53.39 -14.86
CA VAL A 220 4.57 53.36 -14.78
C VAL A 220 4.06 54.24 -13.60
N VAL A 221 2.82 54.57 -13.56
CA VAL A 221 2.26 55.42 -12.49
C VAL A 221 2.15 54.66 -11.14
N GLU A 222 2.21 55.39 -10.03
CA GLU A 222 1.87 54.80 -8.72
C GLU A 222 0.43 54.30 -8.74
N ASP A 223 0.25 53.02 -8.59
CA ASP A 223 -1.05 52.37 -8.63
C ASP A 223 -0.97 50.92 -8.10
N LYS A 224 -2.13 50.24 -8.21
CA LYS A 224 -2.28 48.82 -7.97
C LYS A 224 -2.26 48.04 -9.28
N TYR A 225 -1.34 47.06 -9.33
CA TYR A 225 -1.16 46.21 -10.49
C TYR A 225 -1.58 44.76 -10.12
N LEU A 226 -2.17 44.05 -11.07
CA LEU A 226 -2.51 42.65 -10.88
C LEU A 226 -1.33 41.77 -11.29
N TYR A 227 -1.00 40.76 -10.49
CA TYR A 227 -0.11 39.71 -10.92
C TYR A 227 -0.85 38.38 -11.04
N VAL A 228 -0.37 37.54 -11.95
CA VAL A 228 -0.70 36.12 -12.05
C VAL A 228 0.60 35.35 -12.15
N ILE A 229 0.77 34.34 -11.31
CA ILE A 229 1.95 33.48 -11.26
C ILE A 229 1.50 32.06 -11.36
N ASP A 230 1.99 31.35 -12.37
CA ASP A 230 1.80 29.91 -12.54
C ASP A 230 3.09 29.18 -12.25
N ILE A 231 3.07 28.19 -11.38
CA ILE A 231 4.20 27.34 -11.06
C ILE A 231 3.83 25.86 -11.21
N LEU A 232 4.84 25.03 -11.44
CA LEU A 232 4.81 23.60 -11.30
C LEU A 232 5.83 23.22 -10.26
N GLY A 233 5.40 22.55 -9.21
CA GLY A 233 6.27 22.07 -8.16
C GLY A 233 7.14 20.87 -8.57
N GLU A 234 8.13 20.53 -7.74
CA GLU A 234 8.88 19.27 -7.88
C GLU A 234 8.01 18.03 -7.66
N ASP A 235 6.89 18.21 -6.95
CA ASP A 235 5.81 17.22 -6.76
C ASP A 235 4.92 17.03 -8.00
N ASN A 236 5.21 17.74 -9.11
CA ASN A 236 4.39 17.82 -10.33
C ASN A 236 2.97 18.39 -10.11
N VAL A 237 2.73 19.07 -8.98
CA VAL A 237 1.45 19.73 -8.71
C VAL A 237 1.48 21.15 -9.29
N PRO A 238 0.57 21.50 -10.25
CA PRO A 238 0.43 22.86 -10.73
C PRO A 238 -0.26 23.74 -9.68
N PHE A 239 0.26 24.94 -9.51
CA PHE A 239 -0.31 25.93 -8.60
C PHE A 239 -0.33 27.30 -9.27
N SER A 240 -1.45 28.02 -9.17
CA SER A 240 -1.60 29.39 -9.68
C SER A 240 -1.94 30.33 -8.53
N LYS A 241 -1.24 31.47 -8.47
CA LYS A 241 -1.48 32.52 -7.50
C LYS A 241 -1.67 33.87 -8.19
N SER A 242 -2.71 34.57 -7.82
CA SER A 242 -2.96 35.92 -8.29
C SER A 242 -3.16 36.89 -7.11
N GLY A 243 -2.87 38.14 -7.33
CA GLY A 243 -3.01 39.15 -6.30
C GLY A 243 -2.68 40.54 -6.82
N ILE A 244 -2.60 41.49 -5.88
CA ILE A 244 -2.38 42.92 -6.18
C ILE A 244 -1.01 43.33 -5.64
N ILE A 245 -0.27 44.08 -6.45
CA ILE A 245 0.98 44.75 -6.09
C ILE A 245 0.69 46.25 -5.95
N ASN A 246 1.14 46.86 -4.88
CA ASN A 246 1.15 48.32 -4.74
C ASN A 246 2.53 48.83 -5.15
N LEU A 247 2.58 49.62 -6.21
CA LEU A 247 3.78 50.33 -6.61
C LEU A 247 3.74 51.75 -6.05
N ILE A 248 4.78 52.16 -5.34
CA ILE A 248 4.91 53.44 -4.63
C ILE A 248 6.30 54.00 -4.94
N TYR A 249 6.43 55.30 -5.22
CA TYR A 249 7.72 55.97 -5.43
C TYR A 249 8.17 56.77 -4.23
#